data_324261fbcc16bad227391844a6c3eaf6
#
_entry.id   324261fbcc16bad227391844a6c3eaf6
#
_cell.length_a   1.000
_cell.length_b   1.000
_cell.length_c   1.000
_cell.angle_alpha   90.00
_cell.angle_beta   90.00
_cell.angle_gamma   90.00
#
_symmetry.space_group_name_H-M   'P 1'
#
loop_
_entity.id
_entity.type
_entity.pdbx_description
1 polymer ?
#
loop_
_entity_poly.entity_id
_entity_poly.type
_entity_poly.pdbx_seq_one_letter_code
_entity_poly.pdbx_strand_id
1 'polypeptide(L)'
;MMIDSSFDSLNLSGRSVRIGVLDTEFGGLRDSRWTRNMKVEAYADFIDGDTTGFFKDKTGGRAKHGAYSCACIGGYIPGDTVKGLAWNASYYLAEIDDIDAEPRLEEERMMNAVRWLLSHDVDIITSSCSYTLFDDFNGYSTSMLDGHSSRLSAFVDSVLRANPNLIFVQCIGNEGDTEWHYNSFPSDVREAISVGAVTADGSTRARYSSFGWDGTEYIKPDVCAYVQPPLNGTSFAAPAITGLCAALLEHRHMSRRELIELLHESGSNASAPNRETGYGVPHTDKMHLLQ
;
A
#
# COMPACT_ATOMS: atom_id res chain seq x y z
N MET A 1 -4.33 -14.48 -1.78
CA MET A 1 -4.67 -13.19 -2.42
C MET A 1 -5.40 -13.54 -3.71
N MET A 2 -6.63 -13.08 -3.89
CA MET A 2 -7.36 -13.30 -5.13
C MET A 2 -7.24 -12.04 -5.99
N ILE A 3 -6.13 -11.92 -6.68
CA ILE A 3 -6.10 -11.29 -7.98
C ILE A 3 -6.19 -12.47 -8.95
N ASP A 4 -7.06 -12.34 -9.92
CA ASP A 4 -7.47 -13.38 -10.85
C ASP A 4 -6.28 -14.17 -11.46
N SER A 5 -6.44 -15.49 -11.62
CA SER A 5 -5.45 -16.40 -12.20
C SER A 5 -5.05 -16.08 -13.66
N SER A 6 -5.74 -15.15 -14.33
CA SER A 6 -5.39 -14.67 -15.67
C SER A 6 -4.00 -14.01 -15.74
N PHE A 7 -3.50 -13.44 -14.61
CA PHE A 7 -2.13 -12.92 -14.54
C PHE A 7 -1.04 -13.99 -14.66
N ASP A 8 -1.34 -15.24 -14.30
CA ASP A 8 -0.37 -16.32 -14.41
C ASP A 8 0.04 -16.59 -15.85
N SER A 9 -0.87 -16.37 -16.82
CA SER A 9 -0.60 -16.55 -18.25
C SER A 9 0.37 -15.49 -18.83
N LEU A 10 0.46 -14.30 -18.21
CA LEU A 10 1.34 -13.21 -18.65
C LEU A 10 2.78 -13.35 -18.14
N ASN A 11 3.03 -14.28 -17.21
CA ASN A 11 4.34 -14.52 -16.58
C ASN A 11 5.00 -13.24 -16.03
N LEU A 12 4.20 -12.28 -15.55
CA LEU A 12 4.67 -11.04 -14.96
C LEU A 12 5.19 -11.28 -13.53
N SER A 13 6.14 -10.50 -13.10
CA SER A 13 6.87 -10.71 -11.86
C SER A 13 7.31 -9.42 -11.15
N GLY A 14 7.00 -8.25 -11.75
CA GLY A 14 7.52 -6.95 -11.32
C GLY A 14 9.00 -6.73 -11.68
N ARG A 15 9.53 -7.49 -12.63
CA ARG A 15 10.93 -7.38 -13.05
C ARG A 15 11.26 -5.96 -13.50
N SER A 16 12.41 -5.47 -13.07
CA SER A 16 12.91 -4.11 -13.33
C SER A 16 12.13 -3.00 -12.61
N VAL A 17 11.12 -3.30 -11.82
CA VAL A 17 10.40 -2.34 -10.99
C VAL A 17 11.07 -2.22 -9.62
N ARG A 18 11.24 -0.98 -9.14
CA ARG A 18 11.78 -0.64 -7.84
C ARG A 18 10.65 -0.24 -6.90
N ILE A 19 10.51 -0.96 -5.80
CA ILE A 19 9.41 -0.76 -4.85
C ILE A 19 9.97 -0.31 -3.51
N GLY A 20 9.59 0.88 -3.06
CA GLY A 20 9.80 1.38 -1.72
C GLY A 20 8.64 0.93 -0.82
N VAL A 21 8.95 0.37 0.34
CA VAL A 21 7.97 -0.10 1.32
C VAL A 21 8.15 0.69 2.61
N LEU A 22 7.12 1.43 3.00
CA LEU A 22 7.01 2.13 4.28
C LEU A 22 6.13 1.29 5.20
N ASP A 23 6.70 0.82 6.30
CA ASP A 23 5.99 -0.08 7.21
C ASP A 23 6.59 0.02 8.63
N THR A 24 6.06 -0.76 9.53
CA THR A 24 6.63 -1.00 10.84
C THR A 24 7.84 -1.94 10.69
N GLU A 25 8.07 -2.81 11.62
CA GLU A 25 9.19 -3.74 11.64
C GLU A 25 9.15 -4.82 10.52
N PHE A 26 10.31 -5.17 10.00
CA PHE A 26 10.51 -6.21 8.97
C PHE A 26 11.07 -7.52 9.54
N GLY A 27 10.82 -7.80 10.82
CA GLY A 27 11.27 -9.00 11.49
C GLY A 27 10.84 -10.29 10.78
N GLY A 28 11.77 -11.25 10.66
CA GLY A 28 11.52 -12.55 10.03
C GLY A 28 11.45 -12.53 8.50
N LEU A 29 11.64 -11.38 7.83
CA LEU A 29 11.61 -11.30 6.36
C LEU A 29 12.63 -12.24 5.72
N ARG A 30 13.82 -12.35 6.29
CA ARG A 30 14.90 -13.23 5.79
C ARG A 30 14.69 -14.70 6.16
N ASP A 31 13.87 -15.01 7.16
CA ASP A 31 13.64 -16.36 7.66
C ASP A 31 12.39 -17.01 7.02
N SER A 32 11.43 -16.21 6.61
CA SER A 32 10.21 -16.69 5.99
C SER A 32 10.47 -17.33 4.63
N ARG A 33 9.90 -18.52 4.41
CA ARG A 33 9.97 -19.19 3.10
C ARG A 33 9.36 -18.38 1.96
N TRP A 34 8.44 -17.42 2.27
CA TRP A 34 7.78 -16.57 1.29
C TRP A 34 8.66 -15.40 0.83
N THR A 35 9.47 -14.84 1.74
CA THR A 35 10.15 -13.55 1.52
C THR A 35 11.67 -13.64 1.52
N ARG A 36 12.26 -14.74 2.01
CA ARG A 36 13.73 -14.87 2.12
C ARG A 36 14.51 -14.66 0.82
N ASN A 37 13.84 -14.88 -0.32
CA ASN A 37 14.45 -14.75 -1.65
C ASN A 37 14.15 -13.37 -2.29
N MET A 38 13.44 -12.48 -1.60
CA MET A 38 13.17 -11.14 -2.11
C MET A 38 14.46 -10.36 -2.30
N LYS A 39 14.53 -9.61 -3.39
CA LYS A 39 15.69 -8.81 -3.76
C LYS A 39 15.63 -7.45 -3.03
N VAL A 40 16.06 -7.43 -1.77
CA VAL A 40 16.18 -6.20 -0.97
C VAL A 40 17.51 -5.53 -1.28
N GLU A 41 17.45 -4.37 -1.93
CA GLU A 41 18.62 -3.59 -2.36
C GLU A 41 19.14 -2.67 -1.26
N ALA A 42 18.23 -2.04 -0.51
CA ALA A 42 18.56 -1.16 0.60
C ALA A 42 17.47 -1.19 1.67
N TYR A 43 17.82 -0.82 2.89
CA TYR A 43 16.89 -0.65 4.00
C TYR A 43 17.41 0.41 4.98
N ALA A 44 16.48 1.09 5.65
CA ALA A 44 16.78 2.13 6.62
C ALA A 44 15.73 2.15 7.74
N ASP A 45 16.19 2.43 8.94
CA ASP A 45 15.38 2.68 10.13
C ASP A 45 15.30 4.19 10.37
N PHE A 46 14.10 4.73 10.38
CA PHE A 46 13.80 6.14 10.65
C PHE A 46 13.31 6.39 12.08
N ILE A 47 13.25 5.36 12.91
CA ILE A 47 12.84 5.46 14.31
C ILE A 47 14.03 5.91 15.15
N ASP A 48 15.13 5.15 15.14
CA ASP A 48 16.33 5.43 15.89
C ASP A 48 17.63 5.39 15.06
N GLY A 49 17.54 4.98 13.80
CA GLY A 49 18.66 4.85 12.86
C GLY A 49 19.47 3.56 13.03
N ASP A 50 19.09 2.68 13.97
CA ASP A 50 19.80 1.41 14.20
C ASP A 50 19.29 0.28 13.32
N THR A 51 19.98 -0.02 12.25
CA THR A 51 19.68 -1.16 11.39
C THR A 51 20.21 -2.50 11.91
N THR A 52 20.81 -2.53 13.09
CA THR A 52 21.31 -3.76 13.72
C THR A 52 20.14 -4.64 14.14
N GLY A 53 19.90 -5.71 13.37
CA GLY A 53 18.77 -6.60 13.64
C GLY A 53 17.47 -6.20 12.95
N PHE A 54 17.51 -5.32 11.95
CA PHE A 54 16.38 -4.88 11.12
C PHE A 54 15.46 -6.05 10.67
N PHE A 55 16.02 -7.20 10.39
CA PHE A 55 15.26 -8.40 10.00
C PHE A 55 14.99 -9.38 11.14
N LYS A 56 15.38 -9.07 12.38
CA LYS A 56 15.13 -9.94 13.54
C LYS A 56 13.73 -9.71 14.09
N ASP A 57 13.08 -10.78 14.52
CA ASP A 57 11.84 -10.70 15.28
C ASP A 57 12.12 -10.19 16.69
N LYS A 58 11.88 -8.92 16.92
CA LYS A 58 12.17 -8.25 18.20
C LYS A 58 11.06 -8.44 19.25
N THR A 59 9.81 -8.70 18.83
CA THR A 59 8.63 -8.61 19.71
C THR A 59 7.63 -9.77 19.61
N GLY A 60 8.09 -10.95 19.12
CA GLY A 60 7.27 -12.17 19.20
C GLY A 60 6.01 -12.18 18.31
N GLY A 61 6.04 -11.54 17.14
CA GLY A 61 4.98 -11.65 16.12
C GLY A 61 4.41 -10.32 15.63
N ARG A 62 4.45 -9.25 16.42
CA ARG A 62 4.11 -7.88 15.97
C ARG A 62 5.18 -7.33 15.02
N ALA A 63 6.44 -7.62 15.32
CA ALA A 63 7.61 -7.26 14.52
C ALA A 63 7.65 -7.83 13.09
N LYS A 64 6.56 -8.42 12.61
CA LYS A 64 6.49 -9.06 11.29
C LYS A 64 5.54 -8.37 10.33
N HIS A 65 4.95 -7.24 10.70
CA HIS A 65 3.94 -6.58 9.89
C HIS A 65 4.51 -6.20 8.52
N GLY A 66 5.66 -5.52 8.46
CA GLY A 66 6.32 -5.19 7.20
C GLY A 66 6.76 -6.42 6.40
N ALA A 67 7.16 -7.51 7.06
CA ALA A 67 7.47 -8.76 6.36
C ALA A 67 6.22 -9.40 5.72
N TYR A 68 5.05 -9.30 6.37
CA TYR A 68 3.78 -9.76 5.78
C TYR A 68 3.32 -8.85 4.64
N SER A 69 3.48 -7.53 4.77
CA SER A 69 3.25 -6.59 3.68
C SER A 69 4.11 -6.95 2.46
N CYS A 70 5.40 -7.17 2.65
CA CYS A 70 6.31 -7.64 1.61
C CYS A 70 5.84 -8.97 0.98
N ALA A 71 5.36 -9.92 1.79
CA ALA A 71 4.82 -11.19 1.28
C ALA A 71 3.57 -10.97 0.41
N CYS A 72 2.72 -10.00 0.72
CA CYS A 72 1.56 -9.64 -0.10
C CYS A 72 1.97 -9.02 -1.44
N ILE A 73 3.05 -8.23 -1.48
CA ILE A 73 3.57 -7.62 -2.72
C ILE A 73 4.19 -8.68 -3.63
N GLY A 74 5.12 -9.46 -3.10
CA GLY A 74 6.00 -10.32 -3.91
C GLY A 74 6.46 -11.60 -3.23
N GLY A 75 5.72 -12.09 -2.22
CA GLY A 75 6.04 -13.38 -1.60
C GLY A 75 5.95 -14.52 -2.60
N TYR A 76 6.98 -15.36 -2.65
CA TYR A 76 7.05 -16.44 -3.61
C TYR A 76 7.76 -17.68 -3.07
N ILE A 77 7.15 -18.83 -3.27
CA ILE A 77 7.76 -20.14 -3.05
C ILE A 77 7.84 -20.86 -4.40
N PRO A 78 9.04 -21.23 -4.87
CA PRO A 78 9.19 -21.97 -6.11
C PRO A 78 8.33 -23.25 -6.13
N GLY A 79 7.49 -23.40 -7.15
CA GLY A 79 6.58 -24.54 -7.29
C GLY A 79 5.23 -24.38 -6.59
N ASP A 80 4.99 -23.27 -5.87
CA ASP A 80 3.69 -22.94 -5.32
C ASP A 80 2.86 -22.13 -6.31
N THR A 81 1.53 -22.31 -6.30
CA THR A 81 0.60 -21.55 -7.16
C THR A 81 0.22 -20.19 -6.54
N VAL A 82 0.39 -20.04 -5.22
CA VAL A 82 0.12 -18.78 -4.51
C VAL A 82 1.37 -17.95 -4.43
N LYS A 83 1.36 -16.78 -5.08
CA LYS A 83 2.49 -15.84 -5.08
C LYS A 83 1.99 -14.40 -5.11
N GLY A 84 2.80 -13.49 -4.57
CA GLY A 84 2.67 -12.06 -4.85
C GLY A 84 3.09 -11.75 -6.28
N LEU A 85 2.51 -10.73 -6.88
CA LEU A 85 2.72 -10.45 -8.31
C LEU A 85 4.09 -9.82 -8.62
N ALA A 86 4.78 -9.24 -7.63
CA ALA A 86 6.06 -8.56 -7.82
C ALA A 86 7.25 -9.32 -7.20
N TRP A 87 7.26 -10.66 -7.31
CA TRP A 87 8.28 -11.51 -6.67
C TRP A 87 9.71 -11.31 -7.23
N ASN A 88 9.87 -10.68 -8.38
CA ASN A 88 11.16 -10.40 -9.03
C ASN A 88 11.49 -8.89 -9.07
N ALA A 89 10.75 -8.06 -8.34
CA ALA A 89 11.03 -6.64 -8.17
C ALA A 89 12.24 -6.39 -7.25
N SER A 90 12.80 -5.18 -7.30
CA SER A 90 13.80 -4.70 -6.35
C SER A 90 13.13 -3.94 -5.22
N TYR A 91 13.49 -4.24 -3.96
CA TYR A 91 12.83 -3.70 -2.77
C TYR A 91 13.75 -2.77 -1.98
N TYR A 92 13.18 -1.65 -1.52
CA TYR A 92 13.79 -0.66 -0.64
C TYR A 92 12.89 -0.51 0.57
N LEU A 93 13.38 -0.87 1.76
CA LEU A 93 12.55 -0.99 2.95
C LEU A 93 12.84 0.14 3.94
N ALA A 94 11.81 0.79 4.43
CA ALA A 94 11.92 1.85 5.42
C ALA A 94 11.03 1.57 6.62
N GLU A 95 11.63 1.39 7.79
CA GLU A 95 10.97 1.27 9.08
C GLU A 95 10.68 2.68 9.59
N ILE A 96 9.37 3.00 9.79
CA ILE A 96 8.94 4.38 10.09
C ILE A 96 8.04 4.49 11.32
N ASP A 97 7.51 3.37 11.80
CA ASP A 97 6.42 3.33 12.77
C ASP A 97 6.82 2.44 13.95
N ASP A 98 6.68 3.00 15.15
CA ASP A 98 6.93 2.31 16.41
C ASP A 98 5.64 1.65 16.90
N ILE A 99 5.65 0.33 16.95
CA ILE A 99 4.51 -0.50 17.32
C ILE A 99 3.92 -0.18 18.72
N ASP A 100 4.71 0.38 19.61
CA ASP A 100 4.36 0.62 21.02
C ASP A 100 3.94 2.07 21.31
N ALA A 101 4.11 2.99 20.36
CA ALA A 101 3.78 4.41 20.51
C ALA A 101 3.45 5.04 19.15
N GLU A 102 2.49 5.96 19.12
CA GLU A 102 2.09 6.68 17.90
C GLU A 102 2.29 8.20 18.08
N PRO A 103 3.54 8.67 18.19
CA PRO A 103 3.83 10.09 18.31
C PRO A 103 3.69 10.77 16.95
N ARG A 104 3.29 12.06 16.94
CA ARG A 104 3.23 12.85 15.69
C ARG A 104 4.56 12.92 14.93
N LEU A 105 5.67 12.58 15.58
CA LEU A 105 6.98 12.47 14.94
C LEU A 105 6.99 11.45 13.78
N GLU A 106 6.06 10.51 13.75
CA GLU A 106 5.93 9.53 12.65
C GLU A 106 5.61 10.16 11.30
N GLU A 107 4.89 11.29 11.28
CA GLU A 107 4.75 12.06 10.03
C GLU A 107 6.11 12.49 9.47
N GLU A 108 7.03 12.92 10.33
CA GLU A 108 8.37 13.34 9.92
C GLU A 108 9.22 12.14 9.48
N ARG A 109 9.11 11.02 10.21
CA ARG A 109 9.76 9.75 9.84
C ARG A 109 9.31 9.31 8.45
N MET A 110 8.00 9.29 8.18
CA MET A 110 7.46 8.96 6.86
C MET A 110 7.97 9.93 5.78
N MET A 111 7.93 11.25 6.02
CA MET A 111 8.43 12.23 5.05
C MET A 111 9.91 12.05 4.74
N ASN A 112 10.75 11.73 5.73
CA ASN A 112 12.17 11.48 5.54
C ASN A 112 12.41 10.16 4.79
N ALA A 113 11.65 9.11 5.11
CA ALA A 113 11.69 7.85 4.40
C ALA A 113 11.28 7.99 2.92
N VAL A 114 10.24 8.77 2.62
CA VAL A 114 9.86 9.08 1.23
C VAL A 114 10.99 9.79 0.48
N ARG A 115 11.65 10.79 1.10
CA ARG A 115 12.82 11.46 0.47
C ARG A 115 13.96 10.48 0.21
N TRP A 116 14.22 9.58 1.15
CA TRP A 116 15.23 8.53 1.00
C TRP A 116 14.87 7.56 -0.12
N LEU A 117 13.64 7.12 -0.23
CA LEU A 117 13.16 6.26 -1.32
C LEU A 117 13.30 6.95 -2.68
N LEU A 118 12.96 8.26 -2.77
CA LEU A 118 13.16 9.04 -3.98
C LEU A 118 14.63 9.12 -4.40
N SER A 119 15.59 9.16 -3.46
CA SER A 119 17.01 9.13 -3.76
C SER A 119 17.51 7.81 -4.35
N HIS A 120 16.69 6.76 -4.26
CA HIS A 120 16.93 5.44 -4.86
C HIS A 120 16.15 5.23 -6.16
N ASP A 121 15.53 6.28 -6.71
CA ASP A 121 14.76 6.24 -7.96
C ASP A 121 13.71 5.11 -7.97
N VAL A 122 12.92 4.96 -6.89
CA VAL A 122 11.85 3.97 -6.83
C VAL A 122 10.70 4.35 -7.77
N ASP A 123 10.09 3.36 -8.41
CA ASP A 123 8.94 3.53 -9.30
C ASP A 123 7.63 3.58 -8.52
N ILE A 124 7.57 2.81 -7.44
CA ILE A 124 6.39 2.68 -6.56
C ILE A 124 6.82 2.88 -5.12
N ILE A 125 6.06 3.69 -4.37
CA ILE A 125 6.09 3.72 -2.92
C ILE A 125 4.78 3.12 -2.42
N THR A 126 4.85 2.19 -1.49
CA THR A 126 3.68 1.66 -0.78
C THR A 126 3.80 1.92 0.71
N SER A 127 2.69 2.34 1.33
CA SER A 127 2.62 2.53 2.77
C SER A 127 1.46 1.75 3.37
N SER A 128 1.77 0.97 4.40
CA SER A 128 0.81 0.30 5.25
C SER A 128 0.58 1.03 6.58
N CYS A 129 1.21 2.20 6.76
CA CYS A 129 1.02 3.10 7.89
C CYS A 129 0.14 4.27 7.48
N SER A 130 -0.81 4.65 8.34
CA SER A 130 -1.72 5.78 8.12
C SER A 130 -2.20 6.32 9.46
N TYR A 131 -2.48 7.61 9.54
CA TYR A 131 -2.69 8.30 10.81
C TYR A 131 -4.04 9.02 10.88
N THR A 132 -4.64 9.03 12.06
CA THR A 132 -5.85 9.81 12.39
C THR A 132 -5.60 10.72 13.59
N LEU A 133 -5.21 10.13 14.71
CA LEU A 133 -4.85 10.78 15.95
C LEU A 133 -3.46 10.29 16.37
N PHE A 134 -2.76 11.10 17.15
CA PHE A 134 -1.47 10.73 17.72
C PHE A 134 -1.55 10.80 19.25
N ASP A 135 -0.66 10.11 19.95
CA ASP A 135 -0.59 10.11 21.40
C ASP A 135 -0.34 11.53 21.98
N ASP A 136 0.41 12.34 21.24
CA ASP A 136 0.83 13.69 21.62
C ASP A 136 0.16 14.81 20.79
N PHE A 137 -0.79 14.48 19.90
CA PHE A 137 -1.48 15.47 19.06
C PHE A 137 -2.87 15.00 18.63
N ASN A 138 -3.86 15.86 18.90
CA ASN A 138 -5.28 15.62 18.58
C ASN A 138 -5.90 16.71 17.67
N GLY A 139 -5.07 17.43 16.92
CA GLY A 139 -5.51 18.56 16.10
C GLY A 139 -6.08 18.20 14.73
N TYR A 140 -6.10 16.92 14.35
CA TYR A 140 -6.73 16.49 13.12
C TYR A 140 -8.23 16.25 13.26
N SER A 141 -8.95 16.52 12.17
CA SER A 141 -10.38 16.26 12.04
C SER A 141 -10.69 15.73 10.64
N THR A 142 -11.82 15.09 10.48
CA THR A 142 -12.26 14.54 9.20
C THR A 142 -12.46 15.62 8.11
N SER A 143 -12.76 16.86 8.50
CA SER A 143 -12.85 17.98 7.55
C SER A 143 -11.51 18.35 6.88
N MET A 144 -10.39 17.82 7.37
CA MET A 144 -9.05 18.01 6.79
C MET A 144 -8.67 16.91 5.79
N LEU A 145 -9.56 15.96 5.55
CA LEU A 145 -9.37 14.86 4.58
C LEU A 145 -9.61 15.34 3.13
N ASP A 146 -8.90 16.39 2.73
CA ASP A 146 -9.02 17.08 1.45
C ASP A 146 -7.80 16.93 0.53
N GLY A 147 -6.82 16.13 0.95
CA GLY A 147 -5.58 15.84 0.23
C GLY A 147 -4.45 16.84 0.44
N HIS A 148 -4.66 17.90 1.21
CA HIS A 148 -3.65 18.96 1.40
C HIS A 148 -3.69 19.70 2.74
N SER A 149 -4.73 19.55 3.55
CA SER A 149 -4.83 20.27 4.84
C SER A 149 -3.99 19.65 5.95
N SER A 150 -3.75 18.35 5.94
CA SER A 150 -2.78 17.74 6.84
C SER A 150 -1.35 17.96 6.35
N ARG A 151 -0.39 18.02 7.28
CA ARG A 151 1.01 18.19 6.95
C ARG A 151 1.52 17.06 6.04
N LEU A 152 1.12 15.82 6.34
CA LEU A 152 1.55 14.65 5.60
C LEU A 152 0.91 14.58 4.22
N SER A 153 -0.41 14.85 4.10
CA SER A 153 -1.09 14.86 2.80
C SER A 153 -0.54 15.97 1.90
N ALA A 154 -0.30 17.18 2.43
CA ALA A 154 0.35 18.25 1.68
C ALA A 154 1.73 17.86 1.15
N PHE A 155 2.53 17.16 1.97
CA PHE A 155 3.84 16.67 1.56
C PHE A 155 3.72 15.63 0.45
N VAL A 156 2.88 14.60 0.60
CA VAL A 156 2.69 13.53 -0.40
C VAL A 156 2.15 14.11 -1.72
N ASP A 157 1.17 15.02 -1.66
CA ASP A 157 0.65 15.73 -2.84
C ASP A 157 1.77 16.48 -3.56
N SER A 158 2.63 17.21 -2.82
CA SER A 158 3.77 17.92 -3.41
C SER A 158 4.78 16.99 -4.09
N VAL A 159 5.08 15.85 -3.46
CA VAL A 159 5.97 14.82 -4.02
C VAL A 159 5.39 14.26 -5.32
N LEU A 160 4.11 13.93 -5.33
CA LEU A 160 3.45 13.36 -6.50
C LEU A 160 3.35 14.35 -7.66
N ARG A 161 3.12 15.64 -7.39
CA ARG A 161 3.16 16.69 -8.42
C ARG A 161 4.55 16.86 -9.03
N ALA A 162 5.60 16.77 -8.21
CA ALA A 162 6.99 16.87 -8.68
C ALA A 162 7.44 15.62 -9.47
N ASN A 163 6.81 14.46 -9.24
CA ASN A 163 7.19 13.17 -9.81
C ASN A 163 5.98 12.50 -10.49
N PRO A 164 5.62 12.89 -11.74
CA PRO A 164 4.37 12.47 -12.39
C PRO A 164 4.28 10.97 -12.70
N ASN A 165 5.40 10.25 -12.71
CA ASN A 165 5.45 8.81 -12.95
C ASN A 165 5.56 7.99 -11.66
N LEU A 166 5.85 8.62 -10.51
CA LEU A 166 5.89 7.93 -9.23
C LEU A 166 4.49 7.43 -8.85
N ILE A 167 4.36 6.16 -8.55
CA ILE A 167 3.15 5.57 -8.01
C ILE A 167 3.22 5.59 -6.48
N PHE A 168 2.17 6.05 -5.81
CA PHE A 168 2.06 6.01 -4.36
C PHE A 168 0.81 5.23 -3.99
N VAL A 169 0.99 4.05 -3.38
CA VAL A 169 -0.10 3.18 -2.93
C VAL A 169 -0.23 3.27 -1.42
N GLN A 170 -1.41 3.63 -0.94
CA GLN A 170 -1.67 3.90 0.46
C GLN A 170 -2.83 3.05 0.98
N CYS A 171 -2.67 2.41 2.14
CA CYS A 171 -3.81 1.81 2.84
C CYS A 171 -4.81 2.91 3.24
N ILE A 172 -6.11 2.62 3.15
CA ILE A 172 -7.14 3.62 3.46
C ILE A 172 -7.30 3.88 4.96
N GLY A 173 -6.85 2.94 5.79
CA GLY A 173 -7.06 2.94 7.24
C GLY A 173 -8.04 1.86 7.70
N ASN A 174 -8.08 1.64 9.01
CA ASN A 174 -8.87 0.58 9.65
C ASN A 174 -9.93 1.14 10.60
N GLU A 175 -10.44 2.34 10.29
CA GLU A 175 -11.35 3.12 11.13
C GLU A 175 -12.83 2.88 10.81
N GLY A 176 -13.17 1.94 9.93
CA GLY A 176 -14.52 1.77 9.41
C GLY A 176 -15.61 1.45 10.44
N ASP A 177 -15.25 1.01 11.63
CA ASP A 177 -16.13 0.75 12.76
C ASP A 177 -15.73 1.50 14.05
N THR A 178 -14.90 2.54 13.92
CA THR A 178 -14.54 3.47 15.00
C THR A 178 -15.31 4.81 14.87
N GLU A 179 -15.11 5.71 15.83
CA GLU A 179 -15.70 7.06 15.80
C GLU A 179 -15.15 7.91 14.65
N TRP A 180 -13.88 7.73 14.27
CA TRP A 180 -13.28 8.42 13.13
C TRP A 180 -13.95 8.02 11.80
N HIS A 181 -14.23 6.76 11.59
CA HIS A 181 -14.99 6.17 10.50
C HIS A 181 -14.37 6.29 9.09
N TYR A 182 -13.79 7.42 8.76
CA TYR A 182 -13.29 7.76 7.43
C TYR A 182 -11.83 7.35 7.23
N ASN A 183 -11.34 7.59 6.04
CA ASN A 183 -9.96 7.32 5.66
C ASN A 183 -8.95 8.09 6.52
N SER A 184 -7.74 7.55 6.62
CA SER A 184 -6.64 8.10 7.40
C SER A 184 -5.66 8.87 6.51
N PHE A 185 -4.90 9.82 7.07
CA PHE A 185 -3.86 10.53 6.34
C PHE A 185 -2.67 9.60 6.04
N PRO A 186 -2.04 9.65 4.83
CA PRO A 186 -2.31 10.52 3.69
C PRO A 186 -3.15 9.84 2.57
N SER A 187 -4.05 8.91 2.90
CA SER A 187 -4.88 8.22 1.89
C SER A 187 -5.92 9.13 1.21
N ASP A 188 -6.10 10.34 1.75
CA ASP A 188 -6.94 11.40 1.20
C ASP A 188 -6.30 12.12 0.01
N VAL A 189 -5.01 11.93 -0.26
CA VAL A 189 -4.35 12.58 -1.41
C VAL A 189 -4.94 12.07 -2.72
N ARG A 190 -5.42 12.99 -3.57
CA ARG A 190 -6.13 12.66 -4.80
C ARG A 190 -5.34 11.76 -5.74
N GLU A 191 -4.06 12.07 -5.94
CA GLU A 191 -3.16 11.39 -6.87
C GLU A 191 -2.50 10.12 -6.28
N ALA A 192 -2.69 9.81 -4.99
CA ALA A 192 -2.29 8.55 -4.39
C ALA A 192 -3.37 7.47 -4.66
N ILE A 193 -2.96 6.23 -4.85
CA ILE A 193 -3.87 5.08 -4.96
C ILE A 193 -4.23 4.64 -3.55
N SER A 194 -5.41 5.01 -3.08
CA SER A 194 -5.93 4.59 -1.78
C SER A 194 -6.62 3.24 -1.88
N VAL A 195 -6.25 2.30 -1.00
CA VAL A 195 -6.71 0.91 -1.09
C VAL A 195 -7.51 0.50 0.13
N GLY A 196 -8.76 0.10 -0.10
CA GLY A 196 -9.65 -0.50 0.88
C GLY A 196 -9.57 -2.02 0.90
N ALA A 197 -10.27 -2.63 1.87
CA ALA A 197 -10.39 -4.07 1.97
C ALA A 197 -11.84 -4.52 1.79
N VAL A 198 -12.03 -5.65 1.09
CA VAL A 198 -13.31 -6.33 0.91
C VAL A 198 -13.30 -7.72 1.53
N THR A 199 -14.50 -8.27 1.76
CA THR A 199 -14.69 -9.66 2.19
C THR A 199 -14.42 -10.63 1.02
N ALA A 200 -14.46 -11.93 1.30
CA ALA A 200 -14.13 -12.98 0.32
C ALA A 200 -15.06 -13.01 -0.91
N ASP A 201 -16.23 -12.36 -0.84
CA ASP A 201 -17.14 -12.20 -1.99
C ASP A 201 -16.65 -11.16 -3.03
N GLY A 202 -15.61 -10.39 -2.68
CA GLY A 202 -15.02 -9.36 -3.54
C GLY A 202 -15.87 -8.09 -3.73
N SER A 203 -17.01 -7.99 -3.05
CA SER A 203 -17.97 -6.89 -3.25
C SER A 203 -18.35 -6.14 -1.97
N THR A 204 -18.35 -6.80 -0.83
CA THR A 204 -18.73 -6.22 0.46
C THR A 204 -17.48 -5.65 1.14
N ARG A 205 -17.54 -4.39 1.60
CA ARG A 205 -16.49 -3.76 2.40
C ARG A 205 -16.20 -4.60 3.65
N ALA A 206 -14.93 -4.87 3.92
CA ALA A 206 -14.52 -5.48 5.18
C ALA A 206 -14.82 -4.49 6.33
N ARG A 207 -15.36 -4.99 7.43
CA ARG A 207 -15.90 -4.16 8.53
C ARG A 207 -14.92 -3.09 9.02
N TYR A 208 -13.66 -3.44 9.15
CA TYR A 208 -12.60 -2.53 9.61
C TYR A 208 -12.19 -1.48 8.56
N SER A 209 -12.31 -1.78 7.26
CA SER A 209 -11.86 -0.88 6.20
C SER A 209 -12.55 0.47 6.31
N SER A 210 -11.79 1.55 6.37
CA SER A 210 -12.33 2.92 6.43
C SER A 210 -13.17 3.27 5.21
N PHE A 211 -14.12 4.19 5.40
CA PHE A 211 -14.86 4.82 4.31
C PHE A 211 -14.06 5.99 3.73
N GLY A 212 -14.24 6.29 2.46
CA GLY A 212 -13.74 7.55 1.91
C GLY A 212 -14.53 8.74 2.46
N TRP A 213 -13.84 9.86 2.74
CA TRP A 213 -14.48 11.10 3.19
C TRP A 213 -15.45 11.65 2.14
N ASP A 214 -16.65 12.03 2.56
CA ASP A 214 -17.73 12.49 1.68
C ASP A 214 -17.66 13.98 1.34
N GLY A 215 -16.76 14.72 1.99
CA GLY A 215 -16.53 16.15 1.73
C GLY A 215 -15.64 16.45 0.51
N THR A 216 -15.20 15.44 -0.26
CA THR A 216 -14.41 15.65 -1.49
C THR A 216 -15.20 15.32 -2.75
N GLU A 217 -14.82 15.91 -3.90
CA GLU A 217 -15.40 15.61 -5.21
C GLU A 217 -14.90 14.28 -5.79
N TYR A 218 -13.72 13.80 -5.36
CA TYR A 218 -13.15 12.52 -5.78
C TYR A 218 -13.51 11.41 -4.79
N ILE A 219 -13.49 10.18 -5.28
CA ILE A 219 -13.84 8.98 -4.51
C ILE A 219 -12.57 8.35 -3.94
N LYS A 220 -12.63 8.00 -2.65
CA LYS A 220 -11.72 7.11 -1.97
C LYS A 220 -12.55 6.01 -1.27
N PRO A 221 -11.99 4.79 -1.13
CA PRO A 221 -10.76 4.30 -1.75
C PRO A 221 -10.83 4.39 -3.28
N ASP A 222 -9.67 4.32 -3.96
CA ASP A 222 -9.65 4.11 -5.41
C ASP A 222 -10.12 2.71 -5.73
N VAL A 223 -9.49 1.71 -5.12
CA VAL A 223 -9.79 0.29 -5.34
C VAL A 223 -9.73 -0.48 -4.01
N CYS A 224 -10.16 -1.73 -4.06
CA CYS A 224 -10.08 -2.64 -2.93
C CYS A 224 -9.34 -3.94 -3.30
N ALA A 225 -8.87 -4.64 -2.27
CA ALA A 225 -8.42 -6.01 -2.40
C ALA A 225 -8.98 -6.89 -1.27
N TYR A 226 -9.10 -8.19 -1.53
CA TYR A 226 -9.42 -9.15 -0.50
C TYR A 226 -8.18 -9.48 0.33
N VAL A 227 -8.33 -9.41 1.64
CA VAL A 227 -7.29 -9.82 2.61
C VAL A 227 -7.64 -11.20 3.14
N GLN A 228 -6.78 -12.18 2.85
CA GLN A 228 -7.01 -13.57 3.25
C GLN A 228 -6.65 -13.77 4.74
N PRO A 229 -7.55 -14.35 5.55
CA PRO A 229 -7.22 -14.74 6.92
C PRO A 229 -6.01 -15.70 6.97
N PRO A 230 -5.15 -15.65 8.00
CA PRO A 230 -5.36 -14.91 9.26
C PRO A 230 -4.95 -13.41 9.21
N LEU A 231 -4.52 -12.88 8.06
CA LEU A 231 -4.24 -11.45 7.92
C LEU A 231 -5.53 -10.64 8.04
N ASN A 232 -5.41 -9.45 8.61
CA ASN A 232 -6.51 -8.52 8.84
C ASN A 232 -5.98 -7.09 8.75
N GLY A 233 -6.66 -6.21 8.03
CA GLY A 233 -6.25 -4.81 7.87
C GLY A 233 -6.01 -4.41 6.42
N THR A 234 -6.30 -3.15 6.11
CA THR A 234 -6.02 -2.53 4.80
C THR A 234 -4.52 -2.45 4.51
N SER A 235 -3.70 -2.58 5.55
CA SER A 235 -2.24 -2.73 5.48
C SER A 235 -1.77 -3.91 4.63
N PHE A 236 -2.63 -4.90 4.38
CA PHE A 236 -2.34 -6.05 3.50
C PHE A 236 -3.08 -5.98 2.15
N ALA A 237 -4.11 -5.14 2.06
CA ALA A 237 -4.78 -4.85 0.80
C ALA A 237 -3.92 -3.94 -0.11
N ALA A 238 -3.34 -2.88 0.44
CA ALA A 238 -2.49 -1.96 -0.30
C ALA A 238 -1.25 -2.64 -0.90
N PRO A 239 -0.48 -3.47 -0.17
CA PRO A 239 0.59 -4.27 -0.74
C PRO A 239 0.15 -5.18 -1.89
N ALA A 240 -1.03 -5.75 -1.83
CA ALA A 240 -1.56 -6.59 -2.91
C ALA A 240 -1.74 -5.79 -4.22
N ILE A 241 -2.32 -4.59 -4.12
CA ILE A 241 -2.45 -3.66 -5.26
C ILE A 241 -1.08 -3.15 -5.71
N THR A 242 -0.13 -2.96 -4.80
CA THR A 242 1.26 -2.62 -5.15
C THR A 242 1.89 -3.68 -6.04
N GLY A 243 1.71 -4.96 -5.72
CA GLY A 243 2.16 -6.07 -6.55
C GLY A 243 1.53 -6.05 -7.94
N LEU A 244 0.23 -5.73 -8.04
CA LEU A 244 -0.48 -5.55 -9.31
C LEU A 244 0.09 -4.38 -10.11
N CYS A 245 0.28 -3.22 -9.48
CA CYS A 245 0.88 -2.05 -10.14
C CYS A 245 2.26 -2.38 -10.71
N ALA A 246 3.10 -3.08 -9.96
CA ALA A 246 4.43 -3.48 -10.43
C ALA A 246 4.37 -4.43 -11.63
N ALA A 247 3.46 -5.40 -11.63
CA ALA A 247 3.25 -6.29 -12.77
C ALA A 247 2.76 -5.52 -14.01
N LEU A 248 1.87 -4.54 -13.84
CA LEU A 248 1.39 -3.68 -14.93
C LEU A 248 2.50 -2.80 -15.51
N LEU A 249 3.37 -2.23 -14.66
CA LEU A 249 4.52 -1.43 -15.11
C LEU A 249 5.57 -2.28 -15.85
N GLU A 250 5.77 -3.55 -15.43
CA GLU A 250 6.61 -4.50 -16.19
C GLU A 250 6.03 -4.79 -17.58
N HIS A 251 4.70 -4.96 -17.65
CA HIS A 251 4.01 -5.26 -18.90
C HIS A 251 4.08 -4.11 -19.89
N ARG A 252 3.79 -2.88 -19.43
CA ARG A 252 3.78 -1.67 -20.25
C ARG A 252 4.16 -0.45 -19.42
N HIS A 253 5.11 0.34 -19.93
CA HIS A 253 5.39 1.63 -19.34
C HIS A 253 4.13 2.52 -19.42
N MET A 254 3.71 3.06 -18.27
CA MET A 254 2.56 3.95 -18.16
C MET A 254 2.79 5.01 -17.07
N SER A 255 2.18 6.17 -17.25
CA SER A 255 2.15 7.21 -16.23
C SER A 255 1.27 6.80 -15.05
N ARG A 256 1.45 7.46 -13.90
CA ARG A 256 0.57 7.28 -12.74
C ARG A 256 -0.90 7.45 -13.11
N ARG A 257 -1.24 8.46 -13.90
CA ARG A 257 -2.61 8.74 -14.31
C ARG A 257 -3.21 7.59 -15.11
N GLU A 258 -2.50 7.10 -16.13
CA GLU A 258 -2.94 5.95 -16.93
C GLU A 258 -3.13 4.70 -16.08
N LEU A 259 -2.24 4.48 -15.08
CA LEU A 259 -2.38 3.37 -14.17
C LEU A 259 -3.62 3.48 -13.28
N ILE A 260 -3.88 4.67 -12.71
CA ILE A 260 -5.08 4.92 -11.89
C ILE A 260 -6.34 4.73 -12.72
N GLU A 261 -6.40 5.29 -13.94
CA GLU A 261 -7.53 5.13 -14.87
C GLU A 261 -7.76 3.64 -15.19
N LEU A 262 -6.70 2.88 -15.47
CA LEU A 262 -6.80 1.44 -15.73
C LEU A 262 -7.34 0.66 -14.53
N LEU A 263 -6.88 0.98 -13.32
CA LEU A 263 -7.37 0.35 -12.09
C LEU A 263 -8.87 0.66 -11.87
N HIS A 264 -9.29 1.91 -12.09
CA HIS A 264 -10.69 2.33 -11.97
C HIS A 264 -11.59 1.64 -12.99
N GLU A 265 -11.21 1.63 -14.26
CA GLU A 265 -11.98 1.03 -15.37
C GLU A 265 -12.11 -0.48 -15.22
N SER A 266 -11.07 -1.14 -14.70
CA SER A 266 -11.08 -2.60 -14.47
C SER A 266 -11.78 -3.02 -13.18
N GLY A 267 -12.15 -2.10 -12.32
CA GLY A 267 -12.78 -2.37 -11.04
C GLY A 267 -14.12 -3.09 -11.15
N SER A 268 -14.44 -3.94 -10.18
CA SER A 268 -15.72 -4.66 -10.10
C SER A 268 -16.92 -3.72 -9.99
N ASN A 269 -16.71 -2.50 -9.50
CA ASN A 269 -17.72 -1.46 -9.29
C ASN A 269 -17.49 -0.21 -10.15
N ALA A 270 -16.78 -0.34 -11.28
CA ALA A 270 -16.38 0.78 -12.15
C ALA A 270 -17.55 1.64 -12.64
N SER A 271 -18.73 1.04 -12.86
CA SER A 271 -19.91 1.74 -13.36
C SER A 271 -20.67 2.54 -12.30
N ALA A 272 -20.45 2.26 -11.01
CA ALA A 272 -21.13 2.90 -9.89
C ALA A 272 -20.21 3.00 -8.66
N PRO A 273 -19.07 3.69 -8.78
CA PRO A 273 -18.11 3.77 -7.69
C PRO A 273 -18.72 4.47 -6.46
N ASN A 274 -18.29 4.08 -5.28
CA ASN A 274 -18.80 4.57 -4.00
C ASN A 274 -17.70 4.73 -2.96
N ARG A 275 -18.01 5.28 -1.80
CA ARG A 275 -17.03 5.56 -0.74
C ARG A 275 -16.77 4.38 0.21
N GLU A 276 -17.39 3.24 -0.02
CA GLU A 276 -17.14 2.00 0.72
C GLU A 276 -16.05 1.14 0.07
N THR A 277 -16.16 0.97 -1.24
CA THR A 277 -15.32 0.06 -2.02
C THR A 277 -14.63 0.73 -3.21
N GLY A 278 -14.80 2.03 -3.38
CA GLY A 278 -14.26 2.75 -4.53
C GLY A 278 -14.79 2.20 -5.85
N TYR A 279 -13.90 2.02 -6.78
CA TYR A 279 -14.17 1.36 -8.06
C TYR A 279 -14.20 -0.18 -7.94
N GLY A 280 -14.02 -0.72 -6.73
CA GLY A 280 -14.08 -2.16 -6.42
C GLY A 280 -12.73 -2.86 -6.59
N VAL A 281 -12.75 -4.18 -6.76
CA VAL A 281 -11.56 -5.00 -6.96
C VAL A 281 -11.17 -4.95 -8.45
N PRO A 282 -9.92 -4.61 -8.80
CA PRO A 282 -9.45 -4.65 -10.18
C PRO A 282 -9.49 -6.06 -10.77
N HIS A 283 -10.08 -6.21 -11.96
CA HIS A 283 -10.17 -7.46 -12.71
C HIS A 283 -9.27 -7.41 -13.95
N THR A 284 -8.39 -8.37 -14.07
CA THR A 284 -7.36 -8.43 -15.11
C THR A 284 -7.90 -8.74 -16.49
N ASP A 285 -9.01 -9.49 -16.59
CA ASP A 285 -9.73 -9.74 -17.83
C ASP A 285 -10.28 -8.46 -18.48
N LYS A 286 -10.58 -7.43 -17.66
CA LYS A 286 -11.01 -6.13 -18.12
C LYS A 286 -9.87 -5.19 -18.56
N MET A 287 -8.62 -5.52 -18.23
CA MET A 287 -7.46 -4.67 -18.54
C MET A 287 -6.93 -4.82 -19.96
N HIS A 288 -7.49 -5.74 -20.76
CA HIS A 288 -7.11 -6.01 -22.17
C HIS A 288 -5.59 -6.15 -22.38
N LEU A 289 -4.90 -6.78 -21.43
CA LEU A 289 -3.44 -6.90 -21.42
C LEU A 289 -2.90 -7.88 -22.50
N LEU A 290 -3.77 -8.66 -23.12
CA LEU A 290 -3.42 -9.68 -24.14
C LEU A 290 -3.67 -9.19 -25.59
N GLN A 291 -4.01 -7.90 -25.78
CA GLN A 291 -4.27 -7.34 -27.11
C GLN A 291 -3.05 -6.62 -27.68
#